data_894c89ae16566c4482650a1d91c08985
#
_entry.id   894c89ae16566c4482650a1d91c08985
#
_cell.length_a   1.000
_cell.length_b   1.000
_cell.length_c   1.000
_cell.angle_alpha   90.00
_cell.angle_beta   90.00
_cell.angle_gamma   90.00
#
_symmetry.space_group_name_H-M   'P 1'
#
loop_
_entity.id
_entity.type
_entity.pdbx_description
1 polymer ?
#
loop_
_entity_poly.entity_id
_entity_poly.type
_entity_poly.pdbx_seq_one_letter_code
_entity_poly.pdbx_strand_id
1 'polypeptide(L)'
;MKLQLALDTPDLAHELELAGQVAAQVDLIETGTPLLIREGIRAVRELRRRHRGRPIVADIKVIDAGEPIAELAFAAGAAVVTVLGCASDEVIERVVRSAKRYDGQVMADSLSLSNVPERARQLRDLGVDSLCINRRGFKQVKGQSRGERLSQLAELIERIDLPVYLAGGIDIAELTALRDLPLAGVIVGAAIAEAASPIETAKKMRDILDGKR
;
A
#
# COMPACT_ATOMS: atom_id res chain seq x y z
N MET A 1 -7.95 0.29 -11.73
CA MET A 1 -7.51 0.48 -10.32
C MET A 1 -7.01 -0.85 -9.78
N LYS A 2 -5.84 -0.89 -9.12
CA LYS A 2 -5.26 -2.11 -8.53
C LYS A 2 -5.88 -2.40 -7.16
N LEU A 3 -6.00 -3.69 -6.81
CA LEU A 3 -6.37 -4.17 -5.48
C LEU A 3 -5.11 -4.74 -4.80
N GLN A 4 -4.68 -4.15 -3.71
CA GLN A 4 -3.56 -4.60 -2.90
C GLN A 4 -4.09 -5.18 -1.58
N LEU A 5 -3.70 -6.44 -1.27
CA LEU A 5 -4.02 -7.09 -0.01
C LEU A 5 -2.97 -6.74 1.03
N ALA A 6 -3.36 -6.16 2.15
CA ALA A 6 -2.47 -5.95 3.30
C ALA A 6 -2.62 -7.07 4.33
N LEU A 7 -1.50 -7.72 4.65
CA LEU A 7 -1.37 -8.81 5.62
C LEU A 7 -0.82 -8.24 6.93
N ASP A 8 -1.72 -7.85 7.83
CA ASP A 8 -1.40 -7.10 9.05
C ASP A 8 -1.40 -7.95 10.32
N THR A 9 -1.85 -9.22 10.25
CA THR A 9 -1.87 -10.11 11.40
C THR A 9 -0.45 -10.62 11.70
N PRO A 10 0.01 -10.59 12.96
CA PRO A 10 1.36 -11.06 13.31
C PRO A 10 1.43 -12.59 13.42
N ASP A 11 0.89 -13.30 12.43
CA ASP A 11 0.93 -14.76 12.29
C ASP A 11 1.20 -15.11 10.82
N LEU A 12 2.44 -15.45 10.53
CA LEU A 12 2.88 -15.77 9.17
C LEU A 12 2.13 -16.95 8.55
N ALA A 13 1.81 -17.98 9.34
CA ALA A 13 1.13 -19.16 8.82
C ALA A 13 -0.29 -18.80 8.36
N HIS A 14 -1.01 -18.05 9.19
CA HIS A 14 -2.33 -17.53 8.87
C HIS A 14 -2.31 -16.63 7.61
N GLU A 15 -1.36 -15.70 7.54
CA GLU A 15 -1.27 -14.75 6.43
C GLU A 15 -0.87 -15.41 5.10
N LEU A 16 -0.05 -16.47 5.17
CA LEU A 16 0.28 -17.26 3.99
C LEU A 16 -0.93 -18.08 3.46
N GLU A 17 -1.79 -18.54 4.35
CA GLU A 17 -3.03 -19.22 3.98
C GLU A 17 -4.03 -18.23 3.36
N LEU A 18 -4.26 -17.08 4.02
CA LEU A 18 -5.12 -16.02 3.51
C LEU A 18 -4.68 -15.55 2.12
N ALA A 19 -3.39 -15.24 1.96
CA ALA A 19 -2.84 -14.86 0.67
C ALA A 19 -3.07 -15.93 -0.40
N GLY A 20 -2.92 -17.21 -0.04
CA GLY A 20 -3.19 -18.34 -0.93
C GLY A 20 -4.64 -18.41 -1.41
N GLN A 21 -5.59 -18.11 -0.54
CA GLN A 21 -7.02 -18.09 -0.86
C GLN A 21 -7.39 -16.99 -1.85
N VAL A 22 -6.77 -15.80 -1.73
CA VAL A 22 -7.22 -14.59 -2.45
C VAL A 22 -6.24 -14.08 -3.52
N ALA A 23 -5.10 -14.74 -3.72
CA ALA A 23 -4.07 -14.28 -4.66
C ALA A 23 -4.56 -14.07 -6.10
N ALA A 24 -5.58 -14.82 -6.53
CA ALA A 24 -6.15 -14.68 -7.87
C ALA A 24 -6.95 -13.37 -8.06
N GLN A 25 -7.48 -12.81 -6.99
CA GLN A 25 -8.34 -11.63 -6.98
C GLN A 25 -7.58 -10.31 -6.79
N VAL A 26 -6.33 -10.37 -6.29
CA VAL A 26 -5.54 -9.19 -5.96
C VAL A 26 -4.40 -8.99 -6.93
N ASP A 27 -3.96 -7.74 -7.11
CA ASP A 27 -2.85 -7.38 -7.99
C ASP A 27 -1.51 -7.39 -7.26
N LEU A 28 -1.50 -7.02 -5.97
CA LEU A 28 -0.32 -6.99 -5.11
C LEU A 28 -0.63 -7.62 -3.76
N ILE A 29 0.40 -8.17 -3.11
CA ILE A 29 0.33 -8.70 -1.75
C ILE A 29 1.34 -7.93 -0.90
N GLU A 30 0.87 -7.35 0.20
CA GLU A 30 1.69 -6.54 1.10
C GLU A 30 1.97 -7.29 2.40
N THR A 31 3.25 -7.37 2.76
CA THR A 31 3.64 -7.71 4.13
C THR A 31 3.46 -6.48 4.99
N GLY A 32 2.37 -6.45 5.78
CA GLY A 32 2.08 -5.32 6.65
C GLY A 32 3.13 -5.13 7.75
N THR A 33 3.22 -3.91 8.24
CA THR A 33 4.21 -3.53 9.27
C THR A 33 4.14 -4.44 10.52
N PRO A 34 2.96 -4.82 11.06
CA PRO A 34 2.91 -5.71 12.23
C PRO A 34 3.48 -7.10 11.95
N LEU A 35 3.23 -7.66 10.77
CA LEU A 35 3.78 -8.94 10.34
C LEU A 35 5.32 -8.86 10.21
N LEU A 36 5.83 -7.78 9.61
CA LEU A 36 7.27 -7.56 9.47
C LEU A 36 7.98 -7.38 10.82
N ILE A 37 7.35 -6.69 11.78
CA ILE A 37 7.91 -6.55 13.13
C ILE A 37 8.02 -7.91 13.82
N ARG A 38 7.03 -8.78 13.67
CA ARG A 38 7.01 -10.10 14.29
C ARG A 38 7.97 -11.08 13.62
N GLU A 39 7.89 -11.19 12.30
CA GLU A 39 8.52 -12.27 11.51
C GLU A 39 9.78 -11.81 10.76
N GLY A 40 10.05 -10.51 10.76
CA GLY A 40 11.14 -9.91 10.00
C GLY A 40 10.99 -10.12 8.50
N ILE A 41 12.09 -9.98 7.79
CA ILE A 41 12.15 -10.09 6.32
C ILE A 41 11.84 -11.51 5.80
N ARG A 42 11.76 -12.50 6.68
CA ARG A 42 11.31 -13.85 6.35
C ARG A 42 9.91 -13.85 5.75
N ALA A 43 9.01 -12.97 6.23
CA ALA A 43 7.65 -12.86 5.71
C ALA A 43 7.64 -12.52 4.22
N VAL A 44 8.46 -11.55 3.79
CA VAL A 44 8.62 -11.17 2.36
C VAL A 44 9.09 -12.38 1.53
N ARG A 45 10.12 -13.09 2.01
CA ARG A 45 10.71 -14.23 1.30
C ARG A 45 9.69 -15.37 1.12
N GLU A 46 8.93 -15.69 2.17
CA GLU A 46 7.93 -16.76 2.12
C GLU A 46 6.76 -16.41 1.18
N LEU A 47 6.26 -15.19 1.23
CA LEU A 47 5.22 -14.71 0.31
C LEU A 47 5.74 -14.72 -1.14
N ARG A 48 6.93 -14.21 -1.39
CA ARG A 48 7.53 -14.21 -2.74
C ARG A 48 7.69 -15.63 -3.29
N ARG A 49 8.12 -16.57 -2.44
CA ARG A 49 8.30 -17.99 -2.85
C ARG A 49 6.99 -18.62 -3.26
N ARG A 50 5.89 -18.35 -2.54
CA ARG A 50 4.56 -18.94 -2.78
C ARG A 50 3.77 -18.24 -3.89
N HIS A 51 3.98 -16.94 -4.07
CA HIS A 51 3.19 -16.09 -4.99
C HIS A 51 4.08 -15.43 -6.04
N ARG A 52 4.82 -16.23 -6.81
CA ARG A 52 5.78 -15.75 -7.83
C ARG A 52 5.15 -14.85 -8.89
N GLY A 53 3.86 -15.03 -9.19
CA GLY A 53 3.10 -14.24 -10.16
C GLY A 53 2.52 -12.93 -9.60
N ARG A 54 2.74 -12.62 -8.30
CA ARG A 54 2.25 -11.40 -7.66
C ARG A 54 3.41 -10.58 -7.12
N PRO A 55 3.46 -9.25 -7.41
CA PRO A 55 4.40 -8.35 -6.75
C PRO A 55 4.17 -8.35 -5.24
N ILE A 56 5.26 -8.44 -4.47
CA ILE A 56 5.22 -8.35 -3.01
C ILE A 56 5.63 -6.94 -2.60
N VAL A 57 4.81 -6.29 -1.78
CA VAL A 57 5.09 -5.00 -1.17
C VAL A 57 5.61 -5.25 0.25
N ALA A 58 6.75 -4.69 0.59
CA ALA A 58 7.29 -4.70 1.95
C ALA A 58 6.97 -3.37 2.64
N ASP A 59 5.96 -3.37 3.54
CA ASP A 59 5.51 -2.18 4.25
C ASP A 59 6.39 -1.86 5.47
N ILE A 60 7.68 -1.61 5.19
CA ILE A 60 8.73 -1.37 6.19
C ILE A 60 8.65 0.05 6.75
N LYS A 61 8.11 1.00 5.99
CA LYS A 61 8.05 2.42 6.35
C LYS A 61 9.43 2.98 6.72
N VAL A 62 10.40 2.80 5.82
CA VAL A 62 11.76 3.31 6.04
C VAL A 62 11.73 4.77 6.46
N ILE A 63 12.41 5.11 7.57
CA ILE A 63 12.50 6.49 8.08
C ILE A 63 13.96 6.93 8.24
N ASP A 64 14.87 6.00 8.45
CA ASP A 64 16.31 6.22 8.57
C ASP A 64 17.10 5.12 7.85
N ALA A 65 18.42 5.16 7.90
CA ALA A 65 19.35 4.19 7.31
C ALA A 65 19.15 3.91 5.80
N GLY A 66 18.02 4.26 5.21
CA GLY A 66 17.68 4.16 3.78
C GLY A 66 18.09 2.85 3.10
N GLU A 67 19.28 2.86 2.49
CA GLU A 67 19.79 1.77 1.66
C GLU A 67 19.86 0.40 2.36
N PRO A 68 20.50 0.20 3.54
CA PRO A 68 20.62 -1.13 4.12
C PRO A 68 19.28 -1.77 4.49
N ILE A 69 18.27 -0.97 4.87
CA ILE A 69 16.94 -1.49 5.17
C ILE A 69 16.20 -1.86 3.87
N ALA A 70 16.24 -1.00 2.86
CA ALA A 70 15.61 -1.28 1.58
C ALA A 70 16.21 -2.51 0.89
N GLU A 71 17.53 -2.67 0.94
CA GLU A 71 18.22 -3.83 0.36
C GLU A 71 17.81 -5.16 0.99
N LEU A 72 17.59 -5.21 2.31
CA LEU A 72 17.08 -6.42 2.97
C LEU A 72 15.75 -6.88 2.37
N ALA A 73 14.85 -5.94 2.07
CA ALA A 73 13.55 -6.25 1.50
C ALA A 73 13.63 -6.65 0.03
N PHE A 74 14.36 -5.89 -0.78
CA PHE A 74 14.53 -6.21 -2.19
C PHE A 74 15.26 -7.54 -2.40
N ALA A 75 16.33 -7.81 -1.63
CA ALA A 75 17.05 -9.08 -1.67
C ALA A 75 16.16 -10.27 -1.22
N ALA A 76 15.14 -10.03 -0.39
CA ALA A 76 14.13 -11.03 -0.03
C ALA A 76 13.07 -11.25 -1.13
N GLY A 77 13.05 -10.40 -2.15
CA GLY A 77 12.14 -10.49 -3.30
C GLY A 77 10.96 -9.55 -3.26
N ALA A 78 11.00 -8.49 -2.44
CA ALA A 78 10.02 -7.40 -2.55
C ALA A 78 10.13 -6.75 -3.94
N ALA A 79 8.98 -6.47 -4.55
CA ALA A 79 8.88 -5.67 -5.77
C ALA A 79 8.71 -4.18 -5.44
N VAL A 80 8.14 -3.88 -4.28
CA VAL A 80 7.91 -2.52 -3.79
C VAL A 80 8.34 -2.43 -2.32
N VAL A 81 9.01 -1.35 -1.96
CA VAL A 81 9.38 -1.03 -0.57
C VAL A 81 8.73 0.28 -0.18
N THR A 82 8.15 0.36 1.03
CA THR A 82 7.58 1.61 1.51
C THR A 82 8.61 2.44 2.28
N VAL A 83 8.55 3.76 2.08
CA VAL A 83 9.30 4.77 2.82
C VAL A 83 8.32 5.78 3.42
N LEU A 84 8.57 6.30 4.61
CA LEU A 84 7.77 7.42 5.11
C LEU A 84 8.09 8.68 4.31
N GLY A 85 7.05 9.32 3.76
CA GLY A 85 7.22 10.55 2.99
C GLY A 85 7.84 11.71 3.81
N CYS A 86 7.77 11.64 5.14
CA CYS A 86 8.40 12.59 6.06
C CYS A 86 9.89 12.27 6.34
N ALA A 87 10.45 11.18 5.81
CA ALA A 87 11.88 10.93 5.89
C ALA A 87 12.68 12.03 5.18
N SER A 88 13.97 12.18 5.53
CA SER A 88 14.83 13.12 4.84
C SER A 88 15.03 12.76 3.38
N ASP A 89 15.28 13.74 2.53
CA ASP A 89 15.52 13.54 1.10
C ASP A 89 16.69 12.55 0.87
N GLU A 90 17.75 12.66 1.66
CA GLU A 90 18.89 11.75 1.59
C GLU A 90 18.49 10.29 1.85
N VAL A 91 17.62 10.02 2.82
CA VAL A 91 17.12 8.66 3.10
C VAL A 91 16.30 8.15 1.92
N ILE A 92 15.41 8.98 1.39
CA ILE A 92 14.56 8.62 0.24
C ILE A 92 15.39 8.32 -0.99
N GLU A 93 16.38 9.16 -1.33
CA GLU A 93 17.30 8.92 -2.43
C GLU A 93 18.06 7.60 -2.29
N ARG A 94 18.49 7.24 -1.07
CA ARG A 94 19.16 5.97 -0.80
C ARG A 94 18.22 4.78 -1.05
N VAL A 95 16.95 4.86 -0.62
CA VAL A 95 15.94 3.84 -0.90
C VAL A 95 15.70 3.71 -2.41
N VAL A 96 15.56 4.84 -3.12
CA VAL A 96 15.36 4.86 -4.58
C VAL A 96 16.57 4.26 -5.32
N ARG A 97 17.80 4.56 -4.89
CA ARG A 97 19.00 3.92 -5.47
C ARG A 97 19.00 2.40 -5.26
N SER A 98 18.57 1.93 -4.09
CA SER A 98 18.42 0.50 -3.84
C SER A 98 17.37 -0.11 -4.76
N ALA A 99 16.20 0.51 -4.90
CA ALA A 99 15.16 0.06 -5.80
C ALA A 99 15.66 -0.13 -7.24
N LYS A 100 16.41 0.84 -7.77
CA LYS A 100 16.98 0.77 -9.11
C LYS A 100 17.94 -0.41 -9.30
N ARG A 101 18.71 -0.80 -8.28
CA ARG A 101 19.63 -1.96 -8.36
C ARG A 101 18.89 -3.30 -8.41
N TYR A 102 17.68 -3.37 -7.86
CA TYR A 102 16.87 -4.58 -7.80
C TYR A 102 15.69 -4.58 -8.79
N ASP A 103 15.62 -3.63 -9.70
CA ASP A 103 14.46 -3.42 -10.60
C ASP A 103 13.14 -3.35 -9.80
N GLY A 104 13.21 -2.71 -8.64
CA GLY A 104 12.09 -2.54 -7.71
C GLY A 104 11.52 -1.13 -7.76
N GLN A 105 10.46 -0.92 -6.99
CA GLN A 105 9.74 0.35 -6.87
C GLN A 105 9.71 0.85 -5.43
N VAL A 106 9.54 2.17 -5.28
CA VAL A 106 9.38 2.84 -3.98
C VAL A 106 8.00 3.45 -3.88
N MET A 107 7.27 3.13 -2.82
CA MET A 107 6.02 3.77 -2.46
C MET A 107 6.23 4.62 -1.21
N ALA A 108 5.94 5.92 -1.29
CA ALA A 108 5.96 6.78 -0.10
C ALA A 108 4.63 6.68 0.65
N ASP A 109 4.67 6.60 1.99
CA ASP A 109 3.49 6.68 2.85
C ASP A 109 3.32 8.13 3.35
N SER A 110 2.10 8.65 3.25
CA SER A 110 1.77 10.03 3.63
C SER A 110 1.63 10.26 5.14
N LEU A 111 1.84 9.23 5.96
CA LEU A 111 1.82 9.39 7.42
C LEU A 111 2.72 10.54 7.87
N SER A 112 2.20 11.37 8.79
CA SER A 112 2.89 12.53 9.36
C SER A 112 3.23 13.66 8.38
N LEU A 113 2.72 13.64 7.15
CA LEU A 113 2.86 14.78 6.24
C LEU A 113 1.84 15.86 6.57
N SER A 114 2.30 17.10 6.69
CA SER A 114 1.45 18.28 6.90
C SER A 114 0.90 18.85 5.58
N ASN A 115 1.68 18.77 4.50
CA ASN A 115 1.32 19.24 3.16
C ASN A 115 1.63 18.15 2.12
N VAL A 116 0.64 17.28 1.89
CA VAL A 116 0.80 16.11 1.00
C VAL A 116 1.11 16.53 -0.45
N PRO A 117 0.41 17.48 -1.11
CA PRO A 117 0.71 17.84 -2.49
C PRO A 117 2.10 18.42 -2.70
N GLU A 118 2.57 19.24 -1.77
CA GLU A 118 3.92 19.83 -1.83
C GLU A 118 4.98 18.75 -1.72
N ARG A 119 4.84 17.87 -0.70
CA ARG A 119 5.78 16.78 -0.51
C ARG A 119 5.75 15.76 -1.65
N ALA A 120 4.59 15.48 -2.23
CA ALA A 120 4.46 14.57 -3.37
C ALA A 120 5.29 15.03 -4.57
N ARG A 121 5.34 16.34 -4.88
CA ARG A 121 6.20 16.87 -5.93
C ARG A 121 7.68 16.60 -5.65
N GLN A 122 8.14 16.89 -4.41
CA GLN A 122 9.52 16.60 -4.01
C GLN A 122 9.83 15.09 -4.11
N LEU A 123 8.92 14.24 -3.64
CA LEU A 123 9.07 12.77 -3.72
C LEU A 123 9.19 12.26 -5.15
N ARG A 124 8.38 12.81 -6.06
CA ARG A 124 8.48 12.51 -7.50
C ARG A 124 9.87 12.90 -8.04
N ASP A 125 10.34 14.10 -7.70
CA ASP A 125 11.63 14.61 -8.18
C ASP A 125 12.82 13.80 -7.62
N LEU A 126 12.66 13.19 -6.44
CA LEU A 126 13.59 12.23 -5.85
C LEU A 126 13.52 10.83 -6.49
N GLY A 127 12.50 10.57 -7.33
CA GLY A 127 12.35 9.30 -8.05
C GLY A 127 11.48 8.25 -7.34
N VAL A 128 10.59 8.67 -6.45
CA VAL A 128 9.56 7.81 -5.86
C VAL A 128 8.51 7.46 -6.91
N ASP A 129 8.07 6.20 -6.96
CA ASP A 129 7.18 5.68 -8.00
C ASP A 129 5.69 5.87 -7.70
N SER A 130 5.30 5.94 -6.43
CA SER A 130 3.90 6.09 -6.03
C SER A 130 3.77 6.64 -4.61
N LEU A 131 2.58 7.16 -4.30
CA LEU A 131 2.23 7.68 -2.99
C LEU A 131 1.04 6.90 -2.41
N CYS A 132 1.18 6.42 -1.18
CA CYS A 132 0.08 5.89 -0.40
C CYS A 132 -0.52 7.02 0.47
N ILE A 133 -1.76 7.40 0.20
CA ILE A 133 -2.55 8.22 1.12
C ILE A 133 -3.08 7.29 2.21
N ASN A 134 -2.47 7.37 3.40
CA ASN A 134 -2.87 6.57 4.55
C ASN A 134 -3.88 7.35 5.41
N ARG A 135 -5.16 6.95 5.34
CA ARG A 135 -6.25 7.66 6.04
C ARG A 135 -6.12 7.63 7.57
N ARG A 136 -5.33 6.72 8.15
CA ARG A 136 -5.03 6.73 9.59
C ARG A 136 -4.26 8.00 10.00
N GLY A 137 -3.52 8.62 9.08
CA GLY A 137 -2.84 9.90 9.29
C GLY A 137 -3.70 11.15 9.09
N PHE A 138 -4.91 11.01 8.53
CA PHE A 138 -5.82 12.13 8.32
C PHE A 138 -6.74 12.32 9.52
N LYS A 139 -6.74 13.51 10.11
CA LYS A 139 -7.72 13.87 11.15
C LYS A 139 -9.12 13.83 10.52
N GLN A 140 -9.95 12.90 10.96
CA GLN A 140 -11.36 12.94 10.61
C GLN A 140 -11.99 14.18 11.25
N VAL A 141 -12.51 15.07 10.43
CA VAL A 141 -13.27 16.22 10.92
C VAL A 141 -14.64 15.71 11.36
N LYS A 142 -14.96 15.88 12.65
CA LYS A 142 -16.27 15.47 13.20
C LYS A 142 -17.38 16.19 12.42
N GLY A 143 -18.38 15.44 11.98
CA GLY A 143 -19.58 15.98 11.31
C GLY A 143 -19.51 16.05 9.79
N GLN A 144 -18.40 15.70 9.14
CA GLN A 144 -18.35 15.63 7.67
C GLN A 144 -19.17 14.45 7.12
N SER A 145 -19.97 14.73 6.11
CA SER A 145 -20.66 13.72 5.32
C SER A 145 -19.67 12.87 4.49
N ARG A 146 -20.12 11.71 4.03
CA ARG A 146 -19.31 10.86 3.13
C ARG A 146 -18.99 11.59 1.82
N GLY A 147 -19.97 12.32 1.25
CA GLY A 147 -19.78 13.07 0.01
C GLY A 147 -18.70 14.14 0.13
N GLU A 148 -18.72 14.93 1.20
CA GLU A 148 -17.69 15.95 1.45
C GLU A 148 -16.29 15.33 1.57
N ARG A 149 -16.15 14.18 2.24
CA ARG A 149 -14.86 13.48 2.34
C ARG A 149 -14.35 12.98 0.99
N LEU A 150 -15.25 12.47 0.13
CA LEU A 150 -14.90 12.02 -1.22
C LEU A 150 -14.48 13.19 -2.12
N SER A 151 -15.20 14.32 -2.06
CA SER A 151 -14.82 15.53 -2.81
C SER A 151 -13.45 16.06 -2.40
N GLN A 152 -13.19 16.16 -1.10
CA GLN A 152 -11.88 16.58 -0.60
C GLN A 152 -10.75 15.61 -1.00
N LEU A 153 -11.03 14.31 -1.01
CA LEU A 153 -10.06 13.31 -1.46
C LEU A 153 -9.79 13.46 -2.96
N ALA A 154 -10.84 13.67 -3.78
CA ALA A 154 -10.69 13.91 -5.21
C ALA A 154 -9.82 15.14 -5.49
N GLU A 155 -10.13 16.28 -4.86
CA GLU A 155 -9.35 17.51 -4.97
C GLU A 155 -7.88 17.33 -4.52
N LEU A 156 -7.67 16.52 -3.49
CA LEU A 156 -6.31 16.20 -3.03
C LEU A 156 -5.55 15.39 -4.08
N ILE A 157 -6.17 14.34 -4.64
CA ILE A 157 -5.56 13.45 -5.63
C ILE A 157 -5.20 14.23 -6.91
N GLU A 158 -6.07 15.13 -7.37
CA GLU A 158 -5.82 15.97 -8.56
C GLU A 158 -4.58 16.86 -8.44
N ARG A 159 -4.15 17.16 -7.21
CA ARG A 159 -2.97 17.98 -6.92
C ARG A 159 -1.69 17.16 -6.77
N ILE A 160 -1.78 15.84 -6.89
CA ILE A 160 -0.66 14.91 -6.71
C ILE A 160 -0.24 14.35 -8.07
N ASP A 161 0.97 14.68 -8.47
CA ASP A 161 1.57 14.21 -9.73
C ASP A 161 2.40 12.93 -9.50
N LEU A 162 1.76 11.94 -8.90
CA LEU A 162 2.25 10.57 -8.67
C LEU A 162 1.06 9.61 -8.71
N PRO A 163 1.26 8.33 -9.10
CA PRO A 163 0.26 7.30 -8.90
C PRO A 163 -0.14 7.18 -7.43
N VAL A 164 -1.43 7.40 -7.11
CA VAL A 164 -1.93 7.41 -5.74
C VAL A 164 -2.58 6.08 -5.38
N TYR A 165 -2.15 5.49 -4.28
CA TYR A 165 -2.82 4.41 -3.59
C TYR A 165 -3.53 4.94 -2.35
N LEU A 166 -4.68 4.38 -2.01
CA LEU A 166 -5.43 4.75 -0.80
C LEU A 166 -5.44 3.58 0.18
N ALA A 167 -5.10 3.84 1.44
CA ALA A 167 -5.12 2.87 2.53
C ALA A 167 -6.00 3.32 3.70
N GLY A 168 -6.50 2.36 4.46
CA GLY A 168 -7.19 2.59 5.74
C GLY A 168 -8.72 2.53 5.65
N GLY A 169 -9.33 1.48 6.25
CA GLY A 169 -10.76 1.33 6.44
C GLY A 169 -11.57 1.23 5.14
N ILE A 170 -11.05 0.55 4.14
CA ILE A 170 -11.74 0.35 2.86
C ILE A 170 -12.50 -0.98 2.92
N ASP A 171 -13.81 -0.91 2.98
CA ASP A 171 -14.74 -2.02 2.81
C ASP A 171 -15.42 -1.98 1.41
N ILE A 172 -16.34 -2.90 1.14
CA ILE A 172 -17.07 -2.98 -0.13
C ILE A 172 -17.87 -1.69 -0.41
N ALA A 173 -18.51 -1.13 0.62
CA ALA A 173 -19.31 0.08 0.46
C ALA A 173 -18.43 1.31 0.18
N GLU A 174 -17.29 1.41 0.87
CA GLU A 174 -16.30 2.45 0.62
C GLU A 174 -15.66 2.31 -0.76
N LEU A 175 -15.27 1.09 -1.15
CA LEU A 175 -14.67 0.82 -2.46
C LEU A 175 -15.62 1.22 -3.61
N THR A 176 -16.91 0.94 -3.45
CA THR A 176 -17.93 1.35 -4.45
C THR A 176 -17.95 2.86 -4.65
N ALA A 177 -17.76 3.64 -3.60
CA ALA A 177 -17.73 5.10 -3.69
C ALA A 177 -16.39 5.65 -4.22
N LEU A 178 -15.30 4.90 -4.04
CA LEU A 178 -13.96 5.29 -4.49
C LEU A 178 -13.65 4.91 -5.95
N ARG A 179 -14.41 4.01 -6.55
CA ARG A 179 -14.09 3.39 -7.84
C ARG A 179 -13.91 4.37 -8.99
N ASP A 180 -14.61 5.50 -8.93
CA ASP A 180 -14.59 6.52 -9.99
C ASP A 180 -13.50 7.60 -9.75
N LEU A 181 -12.77 7.54 -8.63
CA LEU A 181 -11.64 8.42 -8.37
C LEU A 181 -10.40 7.96 -9.15
N PRO A 182 -9.50 8.91 -9.54
CA PRO A 182 -8.29 8.60 -10.30
C PRO A 182 -7.19 7.98 -9.43
N LEU A 183 -7.53 6.91 -8.70
CA LEU A 183 -6.61 6.14 -7.88
C LEU A 183 -5.89 5.08 -8.72
N ALA A 184 -4.59 4.94 -8.50
CA ALA A 184 -3.79 3.83 -9.05
C ALA A 184 -4.18 2.49 -8.39
N GLY A 185 -4.51 2.53 -7.08
CA GLY A 185 -4.93 1.35 -6.35
C GLY A 185 -5.52 1.64 -4.97
N VAL A 186 -6.06 0.61 -4.36
CA VAL A 186 -6.55 0.59 -2.98
C VAL A 186 -5.86 -0.52 -2.21
N ILE A 187 -5.57 -0.25 -0.93
CA ILE A 187 -4.91 -1.17 -0.01
C ILE A 187 -5.94 -1.61 1.03
N VAL A 188 -6.25 -2.90 1.05
CA VAL A 188 -7.30 -3.49 1.87
C VAL A 188 -6.71 -4.60 2.74
N GLY A 189 -6.89 -4.48 4.04
CA GLY A 189 -6.50 -5.48 5.04
C GLY A 189 -7.74 -6.13 5.68
N ALA A 190 -8.14 -5.63 6.86
CA ALA A 190 -9.18 -6.21 7.72
C ALA A 190 -10.50 -6.57 6.99
N ALA A 191 -10.95 -5.75 6.03
CA ALA A 191 -12.18 -6.03 5.30
C ALA A 191 -12.15 -7.34 4.50
N ILE A 192 -10.97 -7.80 4.09
CA ILE A 192 -10.79 -9.12 3.46
C ILE A 192 -10.42 -10.15 4.53
N ALA A 193 -9.44 -9.85 5.38
CA ALA A 193 -8.87 -10.81 6.34
C ALA A 193 -9.89 -11.29 7.39
N GLU A 194 -10.76 -10.41 7.86
CA GLU A 194 -11.76 -10.68 8.92
C GLU A 194 -13.14 -11.04 8.35
N ALA A 195 -13.26 -11.15 7.02
CA ALA A 195 -14.53 -11.52 6.40
C ALA A 195 -14.89 -12.98 6.66
N ALA A 196 -16.19 -13.29 6.77
CA ALA A 196 -16.67 -14.67 6.88
C ALA A 196 -16.22 -15.54 5.69
N SER A 197 -16.03 -14.96 4.51
CA SER A 197 -15.42 -15.58 3.34
C SER A 197 -14.47 -14.57 2.67
N PRO A 198 -13.16 -14.62 2.97
CA PRO A 198 -12.17 -13.75 2.36
C PRO A 198 -12.16 -13.80 0.83
N ILE A 199 -12.28 -15.00 0.26
CA ILE A 199 -12.28 -15.20 -1.20
C ILE A 199 -13.47 -14.51 -1.87
N GLU A 200 -14.68 -14.67 -1.32
CA GLU A 200 -15.87 -14.02 -1.88
C GLU A 200 -15.82 -12.50 -1.73
N THR A 201 -15.26 -12.01 -0.61
CA THR A 201 -15.08 -10.58 -0.38
C THR A 201 -14.07 -9.99 -1.36
N ALA A 202 -12.92 -10.62 -1.54
CA ALA A 202 -11.91 -10.20 -2.51
C ALA A 202 -12.43 -10.23 -3.94
N LYS A 203 -13.22 -11.26 -4.31
CA LYS A 203 -13.87 -11.37 -5.62
C LYS A 203 -14.86 -10.23 -5.85
N LYS A 204 -15.74 -9.93 -4.89
CA LYS A 204 -16.67 -8.80 -4.99
C LYS A 204 -15.94 -7.47 -5.15
N MET A 205 -14.85 -7.26 -4.41
CA MET A 205 -14.02 -6.07 -4.54
C MET A 205 -13.38 -5.98 -5.93
N ARG A 206 -12.88 -7.10 -6.48
CA ARG A 206 -12.34 -7.16 -7.83
C ARG A 206 -13.40 -6.82 -8.87
N ASP A 207 -14.60 -7.40 -8.74
CA ASP A 207 -15.70 -7.16 -9.68
C ASP A 207 -16.13 -5.68 -9.68
N ILE A 208 -16.17 -5.02 -8.51
CA ILE A 208 -16.43 -3.57 -8.40
C ILE A 208 -15.36 -2.77 -9.16
N LEU A 209 -14.09 -3.09 -8.98
CA LEU A 209 -12.98 -2.40 -9.64
C LEU A 209 -12.94 -2.63 -11.15
N ASP A 210 -13.42 -3.78 -11.62
CA ASP A 210 -13.54 -4.13 -13.04
C ASP A 210 -14.83 -3.59 -13.69
N GLY A 211 -15.68 -2.91 -12.92
CA GLY A 211 -16.95 -2.37 -13.41
C GLY A 211 -18.02 -3.44 -13.68
N LYS A 212 -17.86 -4.65 -13.16
CA LYS A 212 -18.86 -5.72 -13.25
C LYS A 212 -19.96 -5.47 -12.22
N ARG A 213 -21.20 -5.70 -12.62
CA ARG A 213 -22.41 -5.58 -11.76
C ARG A 213 -22.76 -6.93 -11.15
#